data_9cad5cfb9ad1212e0a526d7da7044877
#
_entry.id   9cad5cfb9ad1212e0a526d7da7044877
#
_cell.length_a   1.000
_cell.length_b   1.000
_cell.length_c   1.000
_cell.angle_alpha   90.00
_cell.angle_beta   90.00
_cell.angle_gamma   90.00
#
_symmetry.space_group_name_H-M   'P 1'
#
loop_
_entity.id
_entity.type
_entity.pdbx_description
1 polymer ?
#
loop_
_entity_poly.entity_id
_entity_poly.type
_entity_poly.pdbx_seq_one_letter_code
_entity_poly.pdbx_strand_id
1 'polypeptide(L)'
;LGWLPGEGTTDLPVWRIALTAGLTAGLCEELARAAGYLFLRKYRPAWLSLPGSLMLGLGHGGIEAMVFGGVITASTASAMLSLRGFDLSLLGLPPEQLSAAQQQLATFTSSPWLALQPLLERLLAISAHVTLSILVWKAFANQRLRRDWIYIPMAVLYHAAIDYAAVWATSTTQTQPGIYLLVMLAILLPGWAWAMWTIRRHGLVRAQPGRLRGELEIFWVATLKELRQAWRTKRILVVWAVFLAFGMLSPLLARFMPEIIGSFEEAQMFVDLIPPPTIADTMVQYLENLSQFGFILAVLLAMGAVVGEKERGVAPMILSKPMARWAFIGSKFAAQL
;
A
#
# COMPACT_ATOMS: atom_id res chain seq x y z
N LEU A 1 -7.62 -4.24 -10.47
CA LEU A 1 -7.85 -3.38 -10.88
C LEU A 1 -8.06 -3.08 -12.34
N GLY A 2 -7.93 -3.55 -13.36
CA GLY A 2 -8.44 -3.46 -14.72
C GLY A 2 -9.58 -4.45 -14.98
N TRP A 3 -10.20 -4.99 -13.95
CA TRP A 3 -11.33 -5.92 -14.01
C TRP A 3 -12.61 -5.23 -13.52
N LEU A 4 -12.79 -3.98 -13.93
CA LEU A 4 -14.14 -3.47 -14.02
C LEU A 4 -14.83 -4.30 -15.11
N PRO A 5 -16.03 -4.82 -14.83
CA PRO A 5 -16.79 -5.55 -15.82
C PRO A 5 -16.91 -4.66 -17.07
N GLY A 6 -16.57 -5.21 -18.25
CA GLY A 6 -16.91 -4.57 -19.53
C GLY A 6 -18.42 -4.32 -19.62
N GLU A 7 -18.86 -3.58 -20.61
CA GLU A 7 -20.24 -3.07 -20.79
C GLU A 7 -21.41 -4.10 -20.64
N GLY A 8 -21.13 -5.38 -20.35
CA GLY A 8 -22.12 -6.43 -20.09
C GLY A 8 -22.28 -6.88 -18.64
N THR A 9 -21.55 -6.29 -17.67
CA THR A 9 -21.55 -6.76 -16.27
C THR A 9 -22.21 -5.80 -15.27
N THR A 10 -22.78 -4.69 -15.73
CA THR A 10 -23.50 -3.71 -14.91
C THR A 10 -24.76 -4.30 -14.23
N ASP A 11 -25.27 -5.42 -14.71
CA ASP A 11 -26.46 -6.09 -14.16
C ASP A 11 -26.14 -7.19 -13.14
N LEU A 12 -24.87 -7.45 -12.85
CA LEU A 12 -24.51 -8.46 -11.87
C LEU A 12 -24.74 -7.96 -10.44
N PRO A 13 -25.41 -8.74 -9.59
CA PRO A 13 -25.60 -8.37 -8.20
C PRO A 13 -24.24 -8.28 -7.47
N VAL A 14 -24.10 -7.30 -6.57
CA VAL A 14 -22.89 -6.97 -5.83
C VAL A 14 -22.22 -8.20 -5.20
N TRP A 15 -23.02 -9.12 -4.66
CA TRP A 15 -22.49 -10.34 -4.05
C TRP A 15 -21.73 -11.23 -5.05
N ARG A 16 -22.14 -11.28 -6.33
CA ARG A 16 -21.43 -12.04 -7.36
C ARG A 16 -20.09 -11.37 -7.71
N ILE A 17 -20.08 -10.06 -7.84
CA ILE A 17 -18.85 -9.30 -8.09
C ILE A 17 -17.89 -9.51 -6.93
N ALA A 18 -18.35 -9.35 -5.69
CA ALA A 18 -17.55 -9.55 -4.48
C ALA A 18 -17.00 -10.98 -4.38
N LEU A 19 -17.83 -12.00 -4.67
CA LEU A 19 -17.43 -13.40 -4.63
C LEU A 19 -16.36 -13.70 -5.69
N THR A 20 -16.56 -13.23 -6.92
CA THR A 20 -15.62 -13.47 -8.00
C THR A 20 -14.28 -12.77 -7.73
N ALA A 21 -14.32 -11.51 -7.30
CA ALA A 21 -13.11 -10.75 -6.96
C ALA A 21 -12.34 -11.43 -5.82
N GLY A 22 -13.03 -11.75 -4.72
CA GLY A 22 -12.41 -12.38 -3.55
C GLY A 22 -11.83 -13.77 -3.86
N LEU A 23 -12.56 -14.63 -4.59
CA LEU A 23 -12.04 -15.95 -4.96
C LEU A 23 -10.84 -15.85 -5.91
N THR A 24 -10.88 -14.93 -6.87
CA THR A 24 -9.78 -14.76 -7.82
C THR A 24 -8.53 -14.26 -7.12
N ALA A 25 -8.65 -13.21 -6.30
CA ALA A 25 -7.54 -12.67 -5.52
C ALA A 25 -6.98 -13.72 -4.56
N GLY A 26 -7.84 -14.32 -3.73
CA GLY A 26 -7.42 -15.34 -2.77
C GLY A 26 -6.73 -16.53 -3.43
N LEU A 27 -7.24 -17.01 -4.57
CA LEU A 27 -6.61 -18.13 -5.28
C LEU A 27 -5.26 -17.72 -5.87
N CYS A 28 -5.21 -16.64 -6.63
CA CYS A 28 -4.00 -16.22 -7.33
C CYS A 28 -2.89 -15.84 -6.35
N GLU A 29 -3.20 -15.03 -5.34
CA GLU A 29 -2.19 -14.52 -4.43
C GLU A 29 -1.69 -15.57 -3.45
N GLU A 30 -2.57 -16.40 -2.90
CA GLU A 30 -2.13 -17.41 -1.93
C GLU A 30 -1.39 -18.58 -2.60
N LEU A 31 -1.72 -18.91 -3.85
CA LEU A 31 -0.90 -19.86 -4.63
C LEU A 31 0.47 -19.27 -4.99
N ALA A 32 0.52 -18.00 -5.39
CA ALA A 32 1.78 -17.31 -5.62
C ALA A 32 2.63 -17.22 -4.33
N ARG A 33 2.01 -16.94 -3.19
CA ARG A 33 2.64 -16.95 -1.87
C ARG A 33 3.16 -18.33 -1.51
N ALA A 34 2.38 -19.38 -1.73
CA ALA A 34 2.79 -20.76 -1.51
C ALA A 34 3.99 -21.15 -2.40
N ALA A 35 3.97 -20.74 -3.68
CA ALA A 35 5.11 -20.92 -4.59
C ALA A 35 6.38 -20.18 -4.09
N GLY A 36 6.22 -18.98 -3.55
CA GLY A 36 7.29 -18.24 -2.88
C GLY A 36 7.89 -19.01 -1.70
N TYR A 37 7.05 -19.63 -0.86
CA TYR A 37 7.54 -20.48 0.25
C TYR A 37 8.20 -21.77 -0.24
N LEU A 38 7.73 -22.37 -1.33
CA LEU A 38 8.42 -23.50 -1.96
C LEU A 38 9.80 -23.11 -2.47
N PHE A 39 9.92 -21.94 -3.11
CA PHE A 39 11.19 -21.38 -3.54
C PHE A 39 12.13 -21.16 -2.34
N LEU A 40 11.67 -20.51 -1.26
CA LEU A 40 12.45 -20.31 -0.05
C LEU A 40 12.90 -21.64 0.57
N ARG A 41 12.01 -22.62 0.62
CA ARG A 41 12.34 -23.96 1.13
C ARG A 41 13.47 -24.62 0.35
N LYS A 42 13.49 -24.45 -0.98
CA LYS A 42 14.50 -25.05 -1.86
C LYS A 42 15.82 -24.30 -1.84
N TYR A 43 15.79 -22.97 -1.92
CA TYR A 43 16.98 -22.15 -2.17
C TYR A 43 17.45 -21.33 -0.98
N ARG A 44 16.60 -21.04 -0.01
CA ARG A 44 16.87 -20.18 1.14
C ARG A 44 16.19 -20.70 2.42
N PRO A 45 16.43 -21.95 2.85
CA PRO A 45 15.71 -22.58 3.95
C PRO A 45 15.82 -21.81 5.29
N ALA A 46 16.90 -21.08 5.52
CA ALA A 46 17.05 -20.23 6.71
C ALA A 46 16.00 -19.11 6.80
N TRP A 47 15.39 -18.71 5.68
CA TRP A 47 14.34 -17.69 5.63
C TRP A 47 12.96 -18.29 5.84
N LEU A 48 12.83 -19.62 5.78
CA LEU A 48 11.58 -20.32 6.06
C LEU A 48 11.34 -20.39 7.59
N SER A 49 11.13 -19.25 8.16
CA SER A 49 10.97 -19.04 9.60
C SER A 49 9.79 -18.10 9.88
N LEU A 50 9.29 -18.09 11.11
CA LEU A 50 8.22 -17.16 11.48
C LEU A 50 8.61 -15.68 11.28
N PRO A 51 9.84 -15.21 11.65
CA PRO A 51 10.28 -13.86 11.25
C PRO A 51 10.30 -13.63 9.75
N GLY A 52 10.73 -14.64 8.97
CA GLY A 52 10.71 -14.58 7.52
C GLY A 52 9.29 -14.44 6.95
N SER A 53 8.31 -15.14 7.55
CA SER A 53 6.91 -15.02 7.14
C SER A 53 6.33 -13.65 7.46
N LEU A 54 6.67 -13.07 8.60
CA LEU A 54 6.27 -11.70 8.94
C LEU A 54 6.81 -10.70 7.92
N MET A 55 8.10 -10.82 7.56
CA MET A 55 8.73 -9.95 6.57
C MET A 55 8.12 -10.12 5.17
N LEU A 56 7.78 -11.35 4.78
CA LEU A 56 7.14 -11.61 3.50
C LEU A 56 5.73 -11.02 3.46
N GLY A 57 4.96 -11.14 4.54
CA GLY A 57 3.62 -10.54 4.66
C GLY A 57 3.66 -9.01 4.64
N LEU A 58 4.60 -8.41 5.39
CA LEU A 58 4.83 -6.96 5.38
C LEU A 58 5.28 -6.47 4.00
N GLY A 59 6.15 -7.22 3.32
CA GLY A 59 6.63 -6.87 1.98
C GLY A 59 5.51 -6.93 0.94
N HIS A 60 4.72 -8.00 0.95
CA HIS A 60 3.60 -8.16 0.02
C HIS A 60 2.55 -7.06 0.25
N GLY A 61 1.98 -6.98 1.45
CA GLY A 61 0.98 -5.97 1.76
C GLY A 61 1.52 -4.54 1.68
N GLY A 62 2.82 -4.33 1.93
CA GLY A 62 3.49 -3.04 1.77
C GLY A 62 3.55 -2.60 0.31
N ILE A 63 3.98 -3.47 -0.62
CA ILE A 63 4.00 -3.16 -2.06
C ILE A 63 2.58 -2.88 -2.57
N GLU A 64 1.63 -3.73 -2.18
CA GLU A 64 0.22 -3.53 -2.55
C GLU A 64 -0.31 -2.19 -2.02
N ALA A 65 -0.07 -1.88 -0.74
CA ALA A 65 -0.47 -0.61 -0.15
C ALA A 65 0.18 0.59 -0.85
N MET A 66 1.41 0.47 -1.29
CA MET A 66 2.11 1.52 -2.04
C MET A 66 1.51 1.70 -3.44
N VAL A 67 1.24 0.62 -4.16
CA VAL A 67 0.66 0.71 -5.52
C VAL A 67 -0.79 1.21 -5.44
N PHE A 68 -1.64 0.57 -4.65
CA PHE A 68 -3.06 0.91 -4.59
C PHE A 68 -3.37 2.12 -3.70
N GLY A 69 -2.70 2.26 -2.57
CA GLY A 69 -2.86 3.40 -1.68
C GLY A 69 -2.07 4.62 -2.15
N GLY A 70 -0.80 4.43 -2.51
CA GLY A 70 0.06 5.54 -2.94
C GLY A 70 -0.32 6.06 -4.32
N VAL A 71 -0.17 5.22 -5.35
CA VAL A 71 -0.34 5.68 -6.74
C VAL A 71 -1.82 5.91 -7.07
N ILE A 72 -2.67 4.88 -6.90
CA ILE A 72 -4.07 4.96 -7.36
C ILE A 72 -4.87 5.95 -6.52
N THR A 73 -4.77 5.90 -5.18
CA THR A 73 -5.52 6.81 -4.32
C THR A 73 -5.07 8.26 -4.51
N ALA A 74 -3.75 8.50 -4.62
CA ALA A 74 -3.24 9.85 -4.86
C ALA A 74 -3.67 10.38 -6.22
N SER A 75 -3.63 9.57 -7.29
CA SER A 75 -4.12 9.96 -8.62
C SER A 75 -5.62 10.26 -8.61
N THR A 76 -6.42 9.44 -7.92
CA THR A 76 -7.86 9.69 -7.79
C THR A 76 -8.14 10.96 -6.99
N ALA A 77 -7.45 11.18 -5.88
CA ALA A 77 -7.58 12.40 -5.08
C ALA A 77 -7.17 13.65 -5.89
N SER A 78 -6.10 13.56 -6.67
CA SER A 78 -5.66 14.62 -7.58
C SER A 78 -6.74 14.93 -8.62
N ALA A 79 -7.29 13.90 -9.28
CA ALA A 79 -8.38 14.07 -10.25
C ALA A 79 -9.62 14.72 -9.61
N MET A 80 -10.01 14.29 -8.41
CA MET A 80 -11.16 14.89 -7.70
C MET A 80 -10.91 16.34 -7.30
N LEU A 81 -9.69 16.70 -6.93
CA LEU A 81 -9.32 18.08 -6.62
C LEU A 81 -9.33 18.97 -7.86
N SER A 82 -8.87 18.46 -9.02
CA SER A 82 -8.90 19.22 -10.27
C SER A 82 -10.32 19.45 -10.79
N LEU A 83 -11.20 18.50 -10.54
CA LEU A 83 -12.62 18.64 -10.91
C LEU A 83 -13.42 19.54 -9.95
N ARG A 84 -12.80 19.98 -8.84
CA ARG A 84 -13.45 20.85 -7.87
C ARG A 84 -13.72 22.23 -8.49
N GLY A 85 -14.99 22.57 -8.67
CA GLY A 85 -15.43 23.82 -9.30
C GLY A 85 -15.54 23.75 -10.83
N PHE A 86 -15.23 22.60 -11.43
CA PHE A 86 -15.46 22.36 -12.85
C PHE A 86 -16.92 21.96 -13.09
N ASP A 87 -17.52 22.48 -14.15
CA ASP A 87 -18.85 22.04 -14.56
C ASP A 87 -18.77 20.69 -15.28
N LEU A 88 -19.06 19.61 -14.56
CA LEU A 88 -18.99 18.25 -15.09
C LEU A 88 -19.97 18.01 -16.26
N SER A 89 -20.97 18.88 -16.46
CA SER A 89 -21.91 18.76 -17.59
C SER A 89 -21.21 18.97 -18.94
N LEU A 90 -20.08 19.69 -18.93
CA LEU A 90 -19.25 19.95 -20.12
C LEU A 90 -18.51 18.70 -20.62
N LEU A 91 -18.42 17.64 -19.80
CA LEU A 91 -17.78 16.39 -20.19
C LEU A 91 -18.63 15.52 -21.13
N GLY A 92 -19.87 15.88 -21.40
CA GLY A 92 -20.78 15.14 -22.28
C GLY A 92 -21.08 13.72 -21.78
N LEU A 93 -20.97 13.46 -20.48
CA LEU A 93 -21.25 12.16 -19.88
C LEU A 93 -22.76 11.84 -19.94
N PRO A 94 -23.12 10.54 -20.07
CA PRO A 94 -24.50 10.11 -19.89
C PRO A 94 -25.04 10.56 -18.53
N PRO A 95 -26.35 10.88 -18.40
CA PRO A 95 -26.94 11.44 -17.19
C PRO A 95 -26.64 10.64 -15.90
N GLU A 96 -26.64 9.31 -16.00
CA GLU A 96 -26.32 8.42 -14.86
C GLU A 96 -24.86 8.54 -14.43
N GLN A 97 -23.93 8.60 -15.38
CA GLN A 97 -22.51 8.78 -15.09
C GLN A 97 -22.22 10.19 -14.56
N LEU A 98 -22.87 11.20 -15.09
CA LEU A 98 -22.76 12.57 -14.63
C LEU A 98 -23.22 12.69 -13.17
N SER A 99 -24.38 12.13 -12.84
CA SER A 99 -24.92 12.15 -11.47
C SER A 99 -24.00 11.40 -10.49
N ALA A 100 -23.45 10.25 -10.88
CA ALA A 100 -22.50 9.49 -10.09
C ALA A 100 -21.20 10.27 -9.85
N ALA A 101 -20.65 10.92 -10.88
CA ALA A 101 -19.44 11.74 -10.76
C ALA A 101 -19.68 12.96 -9.86
N GLN A 102 -20.82 13.64 -10.00
CA GLN A 102 -21.20 14.77 -9.13
C GLN A 102 -21.34 14.32 -7.67
N GLN A 103 -21.96 13.18 -7.43
CA GLN A 103 -22.11 12.63 -6.09
C GLN A 103 -20.76 12.23 -5.48
N GLN A 104 -19.89 11.60 -6.25
CA GLN A 104 -18.52 11.26 -5.79
C GLN A 104 -17.75 12.52 -5.43
N LEU A 105 -17.76 13.53 -6.27
CA LEU A 105 -17.07 14.80 -6.02
C LEU A 105 -17.63 15.51 -4.78
N ALA A 106 -18.94 15.57 -4.63
CA ALA A 106 -19.60 16.14 -3.46
C ALA A 106 -19.24 15.39 -2.18
N THR A 107 -19.23 14.07 -2.23
CA THR A 107 -18.87 13.19 -1.12
C THR A 107 -17.41 13.40 -0.71
N PHE A 108 -16.49 13.43 -1.67
CA PHE A 108 -15.06 13.66 -1.44
C PHE A 108 -14.80 15.04 -0.81
N THR A 109 -15.52 16.06 -1.23
CA THR A 109 -15.33 17.43 -0.73
C THR A 109 -16.01 17.72 0.59
N SER A 110 -17.04 16.96 0.97
CA SER A 110 -17.85 17.21 2.17
C SER A 110 -17.31 16.57 3.45
N SER A 111 -16.46 15.51 3.33
CA SER A 111 -16.00 14.76 4.50
C SER A 111 -14.50 14.50 4.49
N PRO A 112 -13.72 15.14 5.38
CA PRO A 112 -12.29 14.88 5.52
C PRO A 112 -11.96 13.41 5.89
N TRP A 113 -12.91 12.70 6.51
CA TRP A 113 -12.75 11.29 6.88
C TRP A 113 -12.61 10.37 5.67
N LEU A 114 -13.21 10.72 4.54
CA LEU A 114 -13.09 9.95 3.31
C LEU A 114 -11.69 9.97 2.73
N ALA A 115 -10.91 11.00 3.04
CA ALA A 115 -9.49 11.04 2.68
C ALA A 115 -8.63 10.08 3.53
N LEU A 116 -9.08 9.77 4.76
CA LEU A 116 -8.37 8.84 5.68
C LEU A 116 -8.78 7.39 5.48
N GLN A 117 -9.94 7.12 4.91
CA GLN A 117 -10.44 5.75 4.68
C GLN A 117 -9.45 4.89 3.88
N PRO A 118 -8.90 5.33 2.73
CA PRO A 118 -7.93 4.55 1.98
C PRO A 118 -6.68 4.22 2.77
N LEU A 119 -6.22 5.13 3.64
CA LEU A 119 -5.08 4.88 4.52
C LEU A 119 -5.38 3.77 5.52
N LEU A 120 -6.54 3.80 6.15
CA LEU A 120 -6.98 2.77 7.08
C LEU A 120 -7.13 1.42 6.38
N GLU A 121 -7.72 1.40 5.18
CA GLU A 121 -7.84 0.20 4.35
C GLU A 121 -6.47 -0.41 4.06
N ARG A 122 -5.47 0.39 3.71
CA ARG A 122 -4.12 -0.12 3.44
C ARG A 122 -3.44 -0.68 4.70
N LEU A 123 -3.64 -0.08 5.86
CA LEU A 123 -3.14 -0.62 7.13
C LEU A 123 -3.80 -1.96 7.46
N LEU A 124 -5.10 -2.07 7.24
CA LEU A 124 -5.85 -3.32 7.41
C LEU A 124 -5.37 -4.39 6.41
N ALA A 125 -5.17 -4.04 5.15
CA ALA A 125 -4.65 -4.94 4.11
C ALA A 125 -3.25 -5.46 4.45
N ILE A 126 -2.32 -4.59 4.87
CA ILE A 126 -0.98 -5.00 5.31
C ILE A 126 -1.09 -6.02 6.46
N SER A 127 -1.95 -5.78 7.44
CA SER A 127 -2.15 -6.68 8.58
C SER A 127 -2.77 -8.02 8.17
N ALA A 128 -3.67 -8.01 7.18
CA ALA A 128 -4.23 -9.21 6.57
C ALA A 128 -3.14 -10.04 5.89
N HIS A 129 -2.30 -9.43 5.04
CA HIS A 129 -1.20 -10.13 4.37
C HIS A 129 -0.16 -10.69 5.32
N VAL A 130 0.10 -10.03 6.45
CA VAL A 130 0.95 -10.59 7.52
C VAL A 130 0.31 -11.86 8.09
N THR A 131 -0.98 -11.83 8.38
CA THR A 131 -1.73 -12.99 8.90
C THR A 131 -1.74 -14.15 7.90
N LEU A 132 -2.05 -13.87 6.64
CA LEU A 132 -2.06 -14.83 5.53
C LEU A 132 -0.68 -15.44 5.30
N SER A 133 0.38 -14.63 5.37
CA SER A 133 1.75 -15.14 5.28
C SER A 133 2.11 -16.11 6.40
N ILE A 134 1.68 -15.85 7.64
CA ILE A 134 1.88 -16.79 8.76
C ILE A 134 1.07 -18.07 8.50
N LEU A 135 -0.14 -17.95 7.96
CA LEU A 135 -1.03 -19.08 7.68
C LEU A 135 -0.40 -20.00 6.63
N VAL A 136 0.04 -19.46 5.49
CA VAL A 136 0.71 -20.23 4.45
C VAL A 136 2.06 -20.77 4.92
N TRP A 137 2.86 -19.98 5.66
CA TRP A 137 4.11 -20.46 6.26
C TRP A 137 3.91 -21.72 7.11
N LYS A 138 2.79 -21.83 7.83
CA LYS A 138 2.47 -22.97 8.66
C LYS A 138 2.43 -24.28 7.86
N ALA A 139 1.99 -24.24 6.60
CA ALA A 139 2.00 -25.38 5.70
C ALA A 139 3.42 -25.90 5.42
N PHE A 140 4.43 -25.04 5.50
CA PHE A 140 5.82 -25.34 5.16
C PHE A 140 6.75 -25.45 6.37
N ALA A 141 6.34 -24.97 7.54
CA ALA A 141 7.15 -24.89 8.76
C ALA A 141 7.51 -26.24 9.35
N ASN A 142 6.67 -27.26 9.16
CA ASN A 142 6.86 -28.60 9.65
C ASN A 142 7.22 -29.56 8.51
N GLN A 143 8.02 -30.59 8.81
CA GLN A 143 8.33 -31.63 7.82
C GLN A 143 7.15 -32.57 7.53
N ARG A 144 6.05 -32.48 8.27
CA ARG A 144 4.85 -33.28 8.11
C ARG A 144 3.90 -32.66 7.07
N LEU A 145 4.39 -32.46 5.87
CA LEU A 145 3.68 -31.82 4.73
C LEU A 145 2.22 -32.27 4.54
N ARG A 146 1.94 -33.56 4.77
CA ARG A 146 0.61 -34.13 4.47
C ARG A 146 -0.52 -33.58 5.34
N ARG A 147 -0.24 -33.22 6.59
CA ARG A 147 -1.26 -32.72 7.55
C ARG A 147 -1.41 -31.21 7.45
N ASP A 148 -0.31 -30.50 7.18
CA ASP A 148 -0.27 -29.04 7.28
C ASP A 148 -0.68 -28.36 5.97
N TRP A 149 -0.92 -29.12 4.89
CA TRP A 149 -1.42 -28.59 3.61
C TRP A 149 -2.77 -27.88 3.73
N ILE A 150 -3.56 -28.22 4.75
CA ILE A 150 -4.85 -27.57 5.02
C ILE A 150 -4.73 -26.05 5.18
N TYR A 151 -3.57 -25.56 5.60
CA TYR A 151 -3.34 -24.12 5.79
C TYR A 151 -3.33 -23.34 4.47
N ILE A 152 -3.04 -23.98 3.32
CA ILE A 152 -3.08 -23.30 2.02
C ILE A 152 -4.53 -23.01 1.60
N PRO A 153 -5.45 -23.99 1.49
CA PRO A 153 -6.84 -23.69 1.18
C PRO A 153 -7.51 -22.83 2.26
N MET A 154 -7.13 -22.95 3.52
CA MET A 154 -7.60 -22.01 4.57
C MET A 154 -7.16 -20.57 4.27
N ALA A 155 -5.93 -20.35 3.83
CA ALA A 155 -5.46 -19.03 3.45
C ALA A 155 -6.24 -18.49 2.24
N VAL A 156 -6.44 -19.32 1.21
CA VAL A 156 -7.24 -18.95 0.02
C VAL A 156 -8.65 -18.52 0.42
N LEU A 157 -9.34 -19.34 1.22
CA LEU A 157 -10.71 -19.04 1.64
C LEU A 157 -10.78 -17.82 2.56
N TYR A 158 -9.81 -17.65 3.46
CA TYR A 158 -9.78 -16.53 4.37
C TYR A 158 -9.47 -15.23 3.62
N HIS A 159 -8.53 -15.25 2.66
CA HIS A 159 -8.25 -14.13 1.78
C HIS A 159 -9.49 -13.76 0.95
N ALA A 160 -10.10 -14.75 0.30
CA ALA A 160 -11.33 -14.57 -0.46
C ALA A 160 -12.47 -13.96 0.38
N ALA A 161 -12.59 -14.35 1.65
CA ALA A 161 -13.58 -13.81 2.56
C ALA A 161 -13.26 -12.33 2.95
N ILE A 162 -11.99 -11.98 3.12
CA ILE A 162 -11.57 -10.60 3.40
C ILE A 162 -11.93 -9.70 2.21
N ASP A 163 -11.57 -10.09 1.00
CA ASP A 163 -11.82 -9.30 -0.20
C ASP A 163 -13.31 -9.25 -0.56
N TYR A 164 -14.02 -10.37 -0.37
CA TYR A 164 -15.48 -10.37 -0.48
C TYR A 164 -16.10 -9.31 0.45
N ALA A 165 -15.70 -9.32 1.72
CA ALA A 165 -16.22 -8.38 2.70
C ALA A 165 -15.85 -6.93 2.35
N ALA A 166 -14.64 -6.68 1.87
CA ALA A 166 -14.17 -5.37 1.44
C ALA A 166 -15.01 -4.84 0.27
N VAL A 167 -15.15 -5.63 -0.80
CA VAL A 167 -15.94 -5.25 -1.99
C VAL A 167 -17.42 -5.08 -1.64
N TRP A 168 -17.99 -6.02 -0.89
CA TRP A 168 -19.39 -5.94 -0.49
C TRP A 168 -19.66 -4.72 0.40
N ALA A 169 -18.83 -4.50 1.42
CA ALA A 169 -18.97 -3.38 2.33
C ALA A 169 -18.78 -2.04 1.60
N THR A 170 -17.79 -1.91 0.73
CA THR A 170 -17.56 -0.69 -0.07
C THR A 170 -18.77 -0.40 -0.95
N SER A 171 -19.34 -1.41 -1.60
CA SER A 171 -20.48 -1.22 -2.51
C SER A 171 -21.82 -0.91 -1.79
N THR A 172 -21.99 -1.41 -0.55
CA THR A 172 -23.27 -1.28 0.18
C THR A 172 -23.26 -0.17 1.22
N THR A 173 -22.08 0.25 1.69
CA THR A 173 -21.97 1.21 2.81
C THR A 173 -21.18 2.47 2.44
N GLN A 174 -21.20 2.88 1.16
CA GLN A 174 -20.43 4.03 0.63
C GLN A 174 -20.58 5.31 1.47
N THR A 175 -21.76 5.52 2.07
CA THR A 175 -22.05 6.71 2.90
C THR A 175 -21.78 6.50 4.39
N GLN A 176 -21.35 5.29 4.80
CA GLN A 176 -21.21 4.91 6.21
C GLN A 176 -19.86 4.24 6.49
N PRO A 177 -18.76 4.99 6.49
CA PRO A 177 -17.41 4.44 6.65
C PRO A 177 -17.20 3.67 7.97
N GLY A 178 -17.98 3.99 9.00
CA GLY A 178 -17.95 3.25 10.27
C GLY A 178 -18.43 1.80 10.14
N ILE A 179 -19.44 1.54 9.30
CA ILE A 179 -19.92 0.15 9.06
C ILE A 179 -18.88 -0.64 8.30
N TYR A 180 -18.27 -0.05 7.26
CA TYR A 180 -17.17 -0.66 6.56
C TYR A 180 -16.06 -1.11 7.52
N LEU A 181 -15.61 -0.20 8.39
CA LEU A 181 -14.55 -0.50 9.36
C LEU A 181 -14.95 -1.63 10.32
N LEU A 182 -16.19 -1.63 10.80
CA LEU A 182 -16.70 -2.69 11.68
C LEU A 182 -16.72 -4.05 10.99
N VAL A 183 -17.16 -4.11 9.73
CA VAL A 183 -17.17 -5.36 8.93
C VAL A 183 -15.73 -5.87 8.75
N MET A 184 -14.80 -4.99 8.36
CA MET A 184 -13.41 -5.37 8.17
C MET A 184 -12.75 -5.83 9.48
N LEU A 185 -13.00 -5.15 10.58
CA LEU A 185 -12.50 -5.58 11.90
C LEU A 185 -13.08 -6.93 12.31
N ALA A 186 -14.38 -7.15 12.11
CA ALA A 186 -15.02 -8.42 12.46
C ALA A 186 -14.40 -9.61 11.74
N ILE A 187 -14.02 -9.45 10.46
CA ILE A 187 -13.40 -10.55 9.69
C ILE A 187 -11.91 -10.69 9.98
N LEU A 188 -11.19 -9.60 10.31
CA LEU A 188 -9.75 -9.65 10.56
C LEU A 188 -9.40 -10.10 12.00
N LEU A 189 -10.23 -9.77 13.00
CA LEU A 189 -9.96 -10.10 14.40
C LEU A 189 -9.66 -11.58 14.66
N PRO A 190 -10.41 -12.57 14.13
CA PRO A 190 -10.09 -13.98 14.33
C PRO A 190 -8.71 -14.36 13.80
N GLY A 191 -8.34 -13.85 12.62
CA GLY A 191 -7.04 -14.08 12.03
C GLY A 191 -5.90 -13.43 12.84
N TRP A 192 -6.10 -12.20 13.31
CA TRP A 192 -5.12 -11.53 14.17
C TRP A 192 -4.93 -12.26 15.50
N ALA A 193 -6.03 -12.72 16.12
CA ALA A 193 -5.98 -13.51 17.36
C ALA A 193 -5.18 -14.79 17.15
N TRP A 194 -5.44 -15.52 16.05
CA TRP A 194 -4.71 -16.72 15.70
C TRP A 194 -3.22 -16.43 15.36
N ALA A 195 -2.93 -15.39 14.59
CA ALA A 195 -1.57 -15.00 14.27
C ALA A 195 -0.78 -14.61 15.54
N MET A 196 -1.40 -13.83 16.43
CA MET A 196 -0.80 -13.44 17.71
C MET A 196 -0.57 -14.65 18.62
N TRP A 197 -1.51 -15.58 18.70
CA TRP A 197 -1.33 -16.83 19.42
C TRP A 197 -0.15 -17.64 18.85
N THR A 198 -0.03 -17.72 17.52
CA THR A 198 1.08 -18.41 16.84
C THR A 198 2.42 -17.74 17.16
N ILE A 199 2.49 -16.40 17.09
CA ILE A 199 3.69 -15.61 17.40
C ILE A 199 4.13 -15.83 18.85
N ARG A 200 3.18 -15.80 19.80
CA ARG A 200 3.46 -16.04 21.23
C ARG A 200 3.94 -17.46 21.47
N ARG A 201 3.31 -18.46 20.84
CA ARG A 201 3.66 -19.88 21.01
C ARG A 201 5.06 -20.19 20.47
N HIS A 202 5.52 -19.49 19.45
CA HIS A 202 6.88 -19.62 18.93
C HIS A 202 7.93 -18.75 19.66
N GLY A 203 7.53 -18.08 20.73
CA GLY A 203 8.45 -17.38 21.65
C GLY A 203 9.05 -16.09 21.10
N LEU A 204 8.51 -15.53 19.99
CA LEU A 204 8.96 -14.23 19.45
C LEU A 204 8.59 -13.06 20.36
N VAL A 205 7.51 -13.19 21.13
CA VAL A 205 7.07 -12.19 22.12
C VAL A 205 7.14 -12.82 23.50
N ARG A 206 8.30 -12.71 24.15
CA ARG A 206 8.41 -12.87 25.59
C ARG A 206 8.28 -11.48 26.20
N ALA A 207 7.14 -11.18 26.79
CA ALA A 207 6.95 -9.96 27.56
C ALA A 207 7.84 -10.03 28.83
N GLN A 208 8.95 -9.29 28.83
CA GLN A 208 9.70 -9.00 30.06
C GLN A 208 9.23 -7.62 30.54
N PRO A 209 8.69 -7.52 31.76
CA PRO A 209 8.32 -6.23 32.33
C PRO A 209 9.53 -5.28 32.38
N GLY A 210 9.36 -4.04 31.93
CA GLY A 210 10.43 -3.03 31.86
C GLY A 210 11.27 -3.00 30.58
N ARG A 211 11.26 -4.04 29.78
CA ARG A 211 12.04 -4.13 28.54
C ARG A 211 11.56 -3.16 27.45
N LEU A 212 10.23 -2.95 27.35
CA LEU A 212 9.65 -2.08 26.33
C LEU A 212 10.12 -0.63 26.44
N ARG A 213 10.30 -0.11 27.66
CA ARG A 213 10.77 1.27 27.85
C ARG A 213 12.19 1.45 27.33
N GLY A 214 13.09 0.53 27.66
CA GLY A 214 14.46 0.55 27.15
C GLY A 214 14.54 0.32 25.63
N GLU A 215 13.68 -0.52 25.07
CA GLU A 215 13.61 -0.74 23.63
C GLU A 215 13.11 0.51 22.88
N LEU A 216 12.16 1.27 23.44
CA LEU A 216 11.70 2.54 22.87
C LEU A 216 12.77 3.62 22.92
N GLU A 217 13.53 3.70 24.03
CA GLU A 217 14.67 4.63 24.14
C GLU A 217 15.73 4.31 23.07
N ILE A 218 16.08 3.05 22.90
CA ILE A 218 17.01 2.58 21.86
C ILE A 218 16.46 2.89 20.45
N PHE A 219 15.17 2.69 20.23
CA PHE A 219 14.50 3.02 18.96
C PHE A 219 14.66 4.51 18.63
N TRP A 220 14.40 5.41 19.57
CA TRP A 220 14.54 6.85 19.35
C TRP A 220 15.99 7.28 19.12
N VAL A 221 16.93 6.73 19.88
CA VAL A 221 18.38 6.99 19.69
C VAL A 221 18.81 6.51 18.30
N ALA A 222 18.35 5.33 17.87
CA ALA A 222 18.63 4.79 16.54
C ALA A 222 18.00 5.66 15.44
N THR A 223 16.76 6.12 15.62
CA THR A 223 16.08 7.02 14.66
C THR A 223 16.83 8.34 14.50
N LEU A 224 17.26 8.95 15.61
CA LEU A 224 18.07 10.17 15.54
C LEU A 224 19.43 9.95 14.87
N LYS A 225 20.04 8.80 15.08
CA LYS A 225 21.28 8.40 14.37
C LYS A 225 21.04 8.31 12.85
N GLU A 226 19.95 7.68 12.42
CA GLU A 226 19.60 7.56 10.99
C GLU A 226 19.31 8.94 10.37
N LEU A 227 18.57 9.81 11.07
CA LEU A 227 18.32 11.19 10.61
C LEU A 227 19.61 11.99 10.46
N ARG A 228 20.52 11.91 11.46
CA ARG A 228 21.84 12.54 11.35
C ARG A 228 22.65 11.99 10.19
N GLN A 229 22.59 10.68 9.95
CA GLN A 229 23.27 10.04 8.84
C GLN A 229 22.69 10.51 7.50
N ALA A 230 21.36 10.57 7.36
CA ALA A 230 20.68 11.06 6.17
C ALA A 230 21.08 12.52 5.85
N TRP A 231 21.21 13.35 6.89
CA TRP A 231 21.72 14.73 6.75
C TRP A 231 23.18 14.77 6.31
N ARG A 232 24.07 14.05 7.00
CA ARG A 232 25.52 14.03 6.71
C ARG A 232 25.85 13.42 5.35
N THR A 233 25.08 12.45 4.88
CA THR A 233 25.25 11.83 3.56
C THR A 233 24.55 12.58 2.44
N LYS A 234 23.98 13.76 2.74
CA LYS A 234 23.26 14.61 1.80
C LYS A 234 22.05 13.92 1.12
N ARG A 235 21.59 12.77 1.64
CA ARG A 235 20.40 12.09 1.09
C ARG A 235 19.15 12.96 1.16
N ILE A 236 18.99 13.71 2.24
CA ILE A 236 17.92 14.69 2.39
C ILE A 236 17.97 15.73 1.29
N LEU A 237 19.17 16.18 0.87
CA LEU A 237 19.30 17.15 -0.23
C LEU A 237 18.82 16.56 -1.56
N VAL A 238 19.04 15.27 -1.81
CA VAL A 238 18.52 14.60 -3.01
C VAL A 238 16.99 14.59 -3.00
N VAL A 239 16.38 14.24 -1.85
CA VAL A 239 14.92 14.28 -1.69
C VAL A 239 14.41 15.69 -1.98
N TRP A 240 14.98 16.69 -1.32
CA TRP A 240 14.58 18.09 -1.50
C TRP A 240 14.77 18.58 -2.95
N ALA A 241 15.86 18.18 -3.59
CA ALA A 241 16.12 18.54 -5.00
C ALA A 241 15.07 17.94 -5.94
N VAL A 242 14.66 16.69 -5.70
CA VAL A 242 13.60 16.03 -6.47
C VAL A 242 12.26 16.72 -6.25
N PHE A 243 11.87 16.99 -5.00
CA PHE A 243 10.63 17.70 -4.69
C PHE A 243 10.61 19.13 -5.28
N LEU A 244 11.73 19.84 -5.17
CA LEU A 244 11.86 21.18 -5.74
C LEU A 244 11.80 21.14 -7.28
N ALA A 245 12.49 20.17 -7.89
CA ALA A 245 12.48 20.02 -9.35
C ALA A 245 11.06 19.78 -9.86
N PHE A 246 10.31 18.86 -9.26
CA PHE A 246 8.91 18.62 -9.66
C PHE A 246 8.00 19.81 -9.31
N GLY A 247 8.23 20.49 -8.17
CA GLY A 247 7.50 21.70 -7.81
C GLY A 247 7.68 22.84 -8.83
N MET A 248 8.85 22.93 -9.44
CA MET A 248 9.13 23.93 -10.50
C MET A 248 8.71 23.44 -11.89
N LEU A 249 8.96 22.15 -12.22
CA LEU A 249 8.66 21.59 -13.54
C LEU A 249 7.16 21.41 -13.77
N SER A 250 6.40 21.05 -12.75
CA SER A 250 4.96 20.83 -12.92
C SER A 250 4.19 22.07 -13.40
N PRO A 251 4.39 23.27 -12.83
CA PRO A 251 3.81 24.49 -13.38
C PRO A 251 4.25 24.79 -14.82
N LEU A 252 5.52 24.56 -15.11
CA LEU A 252 6.06 24.79 -16.47
C LEU A 252 5.46 23.80 -17.47
N LEU A 253 5.40 22.52 -17.14
CA LEU A 253 4.79 21.51 -17.99
C LEU A 253 3.30 21.78 -18.19
N ALA A 254 2.55 22.10 -17.14
CA ALA A 254 1.14 22.46 -17.28
C ALA A 254 0.95 23.70 -18.18
N ARG A 255 1.78 24.71 -18.01
CA ARG A 255 1.73 25.96 -18.80
C ARG A 255 2.04 25.74 -20.29
N PHE A 256 3.03 24.92 -20.58
CA PHE A 256 3.51 24.69 -21.96
C PHE A 256 2.93 23.41 -22.60
N MET A 257 2.01 22.71 -21.92
CA MET A 257 1.41 21.48 -22.43
C MET A 257 0.72 21.69 -23.81
N PRO A 258 -0.06 22.76 -24.04
CA PRO A 258 -0.67 22.99 -25.35
C PRO A 258 0.37 23.17 -26.46
N GLU A 259 1.45 23.93 -26.19
CA GLU A 259 2.53 24.16 -27.14
C GLU A 259 3.33 22.88 -27.43
N ILE A 260 3.56 22.06 -26.39
CA ILE A 260 4.24 20.77 -26.53
C ILE A 260 3.40 19.82 -27.40
N ILE A 261 2.09 19.70 -27.14
CA ILE A 261 1.20 18.86 -27.94
C ILE A 261 1.08 19.40 -29.36
N GLY A 262 0.98 20.73 -29.53
CA GLY A 262 0.91 21.37 -30.84
C GLY A 262 2.18 21.23 -31.70
N SER A 263 3.31 20.86 -31.09
CA SER A 263 4.55 20.57 -31.83
C SER A 263 4.55 19.24 -32.57
N PHE A 264 3.60 18.35 -32.25
CA PHE A 264 3.41 17.08 -32.94
C PHE A 264 2.30 17.21 -33.99
N GLU A 265 2.62 17.02 -35.28
CA GLU A 265 1.66 17.18 -36.38
C GLU A 265 0.38 16.36 -36.18
N GLU A 266 0.51 15.12 -35.71
CA GLU A 266 -0.60 14.19 -35.47
C GLU A 266 -1.51 14.63 -34.30
N ALA A 267 -0.99 15.47 -33.39
CA ALA A 267 -1.70 15.89 -32.20
C ALA A 267 -2.25 17.33 -32.25
N GLN A 268 -1.95 18.09 -33.33
CA GLN A 268 -2.42 19.48 -33.50
C GLN A 268 -3.95 19.61 -33.39
N MET A 269 -4.70 18.63 -33.90
CA MET A 269 -6.16 18.63 -33.81
C MET A 269 -6.71 18.63 -32.39
N PHE A 270 -5.90 18.22 -31.40
CA PHE A 270 -6.31 18.16 -30.00
C PHE A 270 -6.00 19.45 -29.23
N VAL A 271 -5.18 20.35 -29.79
CA VAL A 271 -4.76 21.60 -29.10
C VAL A 271 -5.95 22.48 -28.76
N ASP A 272 -6.91 22.59 -29.67
CA ASP A 272 -8.11 23.40 -29.48
C ASP A 272 -9.10 22.79 -28.45
N LEU A 273 -8.91 21.50 -28.12
CA LEU A 273 -9.70 20.79 -27.11
C LEU A 273 -9.10 20.92 -25.69
N ILE A 274 -7.86 21.42 -25.60
CA ILE A 274 -7.16 21.54 -24.32
C ILE A 274 -7.56 22.90 -23.70
N PRO A 275 -8.26 22.90 -22.56
CA PRO A 275 -8.60 24.15 -21.89
C PRO A 275 -7.32 24.87 -21.42
N PRO A 276 -7.34 26.20 -21.29
CA PRO A 276 -6.19 26.94 -20.76
C PRO A 276 -5.82 26.43 -19.36
N PRO A 277 -4.50 26.14 -19.11
CA PRO A 277 -4.06 25.54 -17.87
C PRO A 277 -4.37 26.44 -16.67
N THR A 278 -4.89 25.83 -15.64
CA THR A 278 -5.26 26.48 -14.36
C THR A 278 -4.23 26.15 -13.27
N ILE A 279 -4.31 26.87 -12.14
CA ILE A 279 -3.52 26.54 -10.93
C ILE A 279 -3.86 25.11 -10.45
N ALA A 280 -5.14 24.68 -10.60
CA ALA A 280 -5.55 23.34 -10.23
C ALA A 280 -4.81 22.26 -11.05
N ASP A 281 -4.70 22.44 -12.36
CA ASP A 281 -3.99 21.51 -13.24
C ASP A 281 -2.52 21.38 -12.85
N THR A 282 -1.89 22.50 -12.50
CA THR A 282 -0.52 22.53 -11.98
C THR A 282 -0.37 21.72 -10.69
N MET A 283 -1.32 21.87 -9.77
CA MET A 283 -1.30 21.11 -8.50
C MET A 283 -1.54 19.62 -8.73
N VAL A 284 -2.43 19.27 -9.64
CA VAL A 284 -2.66 17.88 -10.04
C VAL A 284 -1.39 17.27 -10.61
N GLN A 285 -0.78 17.93 -11.59
CA GLN A 285 0.46 17.46 -12.22
C GLN A 285 1.59 17.30 -11.18
N TYR A 286 1.69 18.22 -10.21
CA TYR A 286 2.65 18.10 -9.12
C TYR A 286 2.38 16.89 -8.23
N LEU A 287 1.14 16.67 -7.83
CA LEU A 287 0.75 15.54 -6.99
C LEU A 287 0.93 14.19 -7.70
N GLU A 288 0.65 14.12 -9.00
CA GLU A 288 0.90 12.93 -9.81
C GLU A 288 2.39 12.61 -9.91
N ASN A 289 3.20 13.59 -10.24
CA ASN A 289 4.66 13.44 -10.26
C ASN A 289 5.20 13.03 -8.89
N LEU A 290 4.69 13.64 -7.82
CA LEU A 290 5.09 13.32 -6.46
C LEU A 290 4.71 11.90 -6.07
N SER A 291 3.52 11.43 -6.44
CA SER A 291 3.08 10.05 -6.15
C SER A 291 3.92 9.01 -6.90
N GLN A 292 4.25 9.25 -8.17
CA GLN A 292 5.02 8.32 -8.98
C GLN A 292 6.51 8.31 -8.60
N PHE A 293 7.16 9.45 -8.63
CA PHE A 293 8.60 9.55 -8.39
C PHE A 293 8.96 9.54 -6.91
N GLY A 294 8.11 10.11 -6.06
CA GLY A 294 8.27 10.04 -4.60
C GLY A 294 8.22 8.60 -4.10
N PHE A 295 7.34 7.79 -4.67
CA PHE A 295 7.27 6.35 -4.39
C PHE A 295 8.58 5.63 -4.77
N ILE A 296 9.07 5.83 -6.00
CA ILE A 296 10.33 5.21 -6.45
C ILE A 296 11.48 5.65 -5.55
N LEU A 297 11.55 6.93 -5.22
CA LEU A 297 12.57 7.49 -4.34
C LEU A 297 12.50 6.89 -2.93
N ALA A 298 11.31 6.75 -2.36
CA ALA A 298 11.10 6.15 -1.04
C ALA A 298 11.59 4.69 -1.01
N VAL A 299 11.27 3.90 -2.04
CA VAL A 299 11.73 2.51 -2.17
C VAL A 299 13.25 2.45 -2.27
N LEU A 300 13.88 3.26 -3.11
CA LEU A 300 15.33 3.28 -3.29
C LEU A 300 16.06 3.69 -2.00
N LEU A 301 15.54 4.68 -1.28
CA LEU A 301 16.10 5.10 0.00
C LEU A 301 15.96 4.04 1.08
N ALA A 302 14.78 3.40 1.17
CA ALA A 302 14.50 2.34 2.13
C ALA A 302 15.41 1.12 1.90
N MET A 303 15.56 0.68 0.66
CA MET A 303 16.46 -0.41 0.29
C MET A 303 17.90 -0.08 0.69
N GLY A 304 18.39 1.10 0.36
CA GLY A 304 19.76 1.54 0.66
C GLY A 304 20.07 1.62 2.15
N ALA A 305 19.06 1.89 3.00
CA ALA A 305 19.27 2.02 4.45
C ALA A 305 19.59 0.68 5.14
N VAL A 306 19.02 -0.42 4.67
CA VAL A 306 19.24 -1.76 5.25
C VAL A 306 20.38 -2.48 4.54
N VAL A 307 20.34 -2.50 3.20
CA VAL A 307 21.35 -3.21 2.39
C VAL A 307 22.74 -2.63 2.59
N GLY A 308 22.88 -1.30 2.59
CA GLY A 308 24.16 -0.65 2.75
C GLY A 308 24.84 -0.89 4.12
N GLU A 309 24.08 -1.11 5.21
CA GLU A 309 24.67 -1.51 6.49
C GLU A 309 25.05 -3.00 6.53
N LYS A 310 24.28 -3.84 5.85
CA LYS A 310 24.58 -5.26 5.72
C LYS A 310 25.85 -5.47 4.91
N GLU A 311 26.00 -4.83 3.78
CA GLU A 311 27.18 -4.94 2.90
C GLU A 311 28.46 -4.42 3.57
N ARG A 312 28.35 -3.36 4.36
CA ARG A 312 29.49 -2.80 5.13
C ARG A 312 29.80 -3.56 6.42
N GLY A 313 29.08 -4.65 6.72
CA GLY A 313 29.27 -5.42 7.96
C GLY A 313 28.84 -4.70 9.24
N VAL A 314 28.18 -3.53 9.13
CA VAL A 314 27.75 -2.73 10.30
C VAL A 314 26.53 -3.35 10.97
N ALA A 315 25.61 -3.92 10.19
CA ALA A 315 24.39 -4.52 10.73
C ALA A 315 24.66 -5.67 11.72
N PRO A 316 25.58 -6.65 11.46
CA PRO A 316 25.94 -7.66 12.45
C PRO A 316 26.52 -7.06 13.73
N MET A 317 27.36 -6.03 13.62
CA MET A 317 27.97 -5.36 14.76
C MET A 317 26.92 -4.64 15.64
N ILE A 318 25.92 -4.02 15.04
CA ILE A 318 24.82 -3.38 15.78
C ILE A 318 23.94 -4.43 16.44
N LEU A 319 23.61 -5.51 15.71
CA LEU A 319 22.72 -6.58 16.19
C LEU A 319 23.38 -7.51 17.21
N SER A 320 24.71 -7.44 17.38
CA SER A 320 25.41 -8.09 18.52
C SER A 320 25.18 -7.40 19.86
N LYS A 321 24.71 -6.14 19.85
CA LYS A 321 24.31 -5.39 21.05
C LYS A 321 22.88 -5.74 21.45
N PRO A 322 22.47 -5.47 22.71
CA PRO A 322 21.12 -5.77 23.18
C PRO A 322 20.08 -4.80 22.60
N MET A 323 19.96 -4.82 21.26
CA MET A 323 18.97 -4.05 20.50
C MET A 323 17.89 -4.97 19.95
N ALA A 324 16.63 -4.62 20.17
CA ALA A 324 15.52 -5.34 19.58
C ALA A 324 15.54 -5.18 18.04
N ARG A 325 15.34 -6.28 17.31
CA ARG A 325 15.37 -6.26 15.83
C ARG A 325 14.33 -5.35 15.23
N TRP A 326 13.15 -5.23 15.87
CA TRP A 326 12.13 -4.30 15.45
C TRP A 326 12.57 -2.83 15.57
N ALA A 327 13.32 -2.49 16.65
CA ALA A 327 13.85 -1.14 16.86
C ALA A 327 14.93 -0.80 15.80
N PHE A 328 15.73 -1.78 15.39
CA PHE A 328 16.71 -1.62 14.31
C PHE A 328 16.04 -1.31 12.96
N ILE A 329 15.03 -2.09 12.58
CA ILE A 329 14.33 -1.89 11.30
C ILE A 329 13.40 -0.68 11.39
N GLY A 330 12.61 -0.58 12.45
CA GLY A 330 11.65 0.49 12.67
C GLY A 330 12.29 1.88 12.71
N SER A 331 13.49 2.02 13.30
CA SER A 331 14.21 3.29 13.31
C SER A 331 14.60 3.77 11.92
N LYS A 332 14.90 2.85 11.00
CA LYS A 332 15.22 3.19 9.60
C LYS A 332 13.99 3.66 8.85
N PHE A 333 12.84 3.01 9.07
CA PHE A 333 11.57 3.46 8.50
C PHE A 333 11.17 4.82 9.08
N ALA A 334 11.19 4.98 10.41
CA ALA A 334 10.81 6.22 11.08
C ALA A 334 11.68 7.42 10.69
N ALA A 335 12.94 7.19 10.28
CA ALA A 335 13.83 8.24 9.83
C ALA A 335 13.63 8.62 8.34
N GLN A 336 12.81 7.89 7.61
CA GLN A 336 12.54 8.11 6.19
C GLN A 336 11.12 8.62 5.93
N LEU A 337 10.25 8.54 6.94
CA LEU A 337 8.94 9.20 6.98
C LEU A 337 9.09 10.68 7.34
#